data_f238625e551834c5acb7d82eca152b01
#
_entry.id   f238625e551834c5acb7d82eca152b01
#
_cell.length_a   1.000
_cell.length_b   1.000
_cell.length_c   1.000
_cell.angle_alpha   90.00
_cell.angle_beta   90.00
_cell.angle_gamma   90.00
#
_symmetry.space_group_name_H-M   'P 1'
#
loop_
_entity.id
_entity.type
_entity.pdbx_description
1 polymer ?
#
loop_
_entity_poly.entity_id
_entity_poly.type
_entity_poly.pdbx_seq_one_letter_code
_entity_poly.pdbx_strand_id
1 'polypeptide(L)'
;EGATVLDAQTGAYYTPITALDFASLYPSIMRAHNLCFSTLVMQTQYKDLPNVKYETYGPHTFAQEVPSLLPVILNELAVSRKKAKKLMAAAEGTLMEPVYNGQQLAYKISMNSIYGFTGASKGMLPLLAIASTVTWRGREMIDETKNYVEANFPGAKVRYGDTDSVMVEFDVGGLKGQAAIDKSWGLGEQAAEQCTRLFKAPNDLELEKVYCPYFLYTKKRYA
;
A
#
# COMPACT_ATOMS: atom_id res chain seq x y z
N GLU A 1 -16.68 6.86 2.05
CA GLU A 1 -16.07 6.05 3.13
C GLU A 1 -14.54 6.14 3.05
N GLY A 2 -13.87 6.28 4.21
CA GLY A 2 -12.41 6.40 4.28
C GLY A 2 -11.68 5.06 4.26
N ALA A 3 -10.38 5.08 4.58
CA ALA A 3 -9.55 3.90 4.76
C ALA A 3 -10.08 3.01 5.90
N THR A 4 -9.86 1.71 5.79
CA THR A 4 -10.14 0.79 6.90
C THR A 4 -9.00 0.82 7.90
N VAL A 5 -9.37 0.83 9.17
CA VAL A 5 -8.47 0.52 10.28
C VAL A 5 -9.03 -0.74 10.93
N LEU A 6 -8.28 -1.84 10.86
CA LEU A 6 -8.67 -3.11 11.50
C LEU A 6 -8.81 -2.92 13.00
N ASP A 7 -9.57 -3.80 13.64
CA ASP A 7 -9.70 -3.72 15.10
C ASP A 7 -8.36 -4.00 15.77
N ALA A 8 -7.99 -3.10 16.68
CA ALA A 8 -6.76 -3.20 17.44
C ALA A 8 -6.95 -4.24 18.56
N GLN A 9 -6.20 -5.33 18.51
CA GLN A 9 -6.06 -6.26 19.64
C GLN A 9 -5.09 -5.64 20.64
N THR A 10 -5.60 -4.73 21.47
CA THR A 10 -4.79 -3.96 22.41
C THR A 10 -4.05 -4.85 23.40
N GLY A 11 -2.82 -4.48 23.74
CA GLY A 11 -1.99 -5.25 24.67
C GLY A 11 -0.50 -4.96 24.56
N ALA A 12 0.26 -5.62 25.42
CA ALA A 12 1.71 -5.65 25.39
C ALA A 12 2.16 -7.01 24.82
N TYR A 13 2.88 -6.98 23.70
CA TYR A 13 3.38 -8.16 23.03
C TYR A 13 4.89 -8.25 23.21
N TYR A 14 5.33 -9.32 23.84
CA TYR A 14 6.77 -9.62 24.06
C TYR A 14 7.32 -10.60 23.03
N THR A 15 6.46 -11.18 22.21
CA THR A 15 6.82 -11.83 20.96
C THR A 15 6.96 -10.77 19.85
N PRO A 16 7.87 -10.98 18.87
CA PRO A 16 8.05 -9.99 17.81
C PRO A 16 6.77 -9.77 17.00
N ILE A 17 6.49 -8.51 16.67
CA ILE A 17 5.41 -8.10 15.77
C ILE A 17 6.05 -7.53 14.50
N THR A 18 5.74 -8.13 13.37
CA THR A 18 6.25 -7.73 12.05
C THR A 18 5.30 -6.75 11.40
N ALA A 19 5.80 -5.59 11.02
CA ALA A 19 5.06 -4.59 10.25
C ALA A 19 5.28 -4.83 8.75
N LEU A 20 4.21 -5.14 8.04
CA LEU A 20 4.17 -5.21 6.58
C LEU A 20 3.42 -3.98 6.07
N ASP A 21 3.98 -3.27 5.09
CA ASP A 21 3.46 -2.01 4.58
C ASP A 21 3.41 -1.99 3.06
N PHE A 22 2.32 -1.48 2.49
CA PHE A 22 2.21 -1.34 1.04
C PHE A 22 2.97 -0.11 0.54
N ALA A 23 3.88 -0.31 -0.38
CA ALA A 23 4.65 0.77 -1.00
C ALA A 23 3.75 1.74 -1.77
N SER A 24 3.52 2.95 -1.21
CA SER A 24 2.68 3.98 -1.84
C SER A 24 1.32 3.44 -2.29
N LEU A 25 0.55 2.84 -1.38
CA LEU A 25 -0.68 2.08 -1.66
C LEU A 25 -1.61 2.78 -2.66
N TYR A 26 -2.09 3.98 -2.39
CA TYR A 26 -3.08 4.65 -3.23
C TYR A 26 -2.57 5.00 -4.62
N PRO A 27 -1.39 5.60 -4.80
CA PRO A 27 -0.79 5.75 -6.12
C PRO A 27 -0.60 4.44 -6.89
N SER A 28 -0.23 3.37 -6.19
CA SER A 28 -0.03 2.04 -6.79
C SER A 28 -1.36 1.42 -7.25
N ILE A 29 -2.43 1.57 -6.47
CA ILE A 29 -3.78 1.15 -6.87
C ILE A 29 -4.23 1.92 -8.14
N MET A 30 -4.05 3.24 -8.17
CA MET A 30 -4.42 4.04 -9.33
C MET A 30 -3.69 3.59 -10.61
N ARG A 31 -2.39 3.27 -10.50
CA ARG A 31 -1.57 2.76 -11.61
C ARG A 31 -1.99 1.35 -12.02
N ALA A 32 -2.17 0.45 -11.06
CA ALA A 32 -2.50 -0.95 -11.31
C ALA A 32 -3.86 -1.14 -12.00
N HIS A 33 -4.83 -0.33 -11.63
CA HIS A 33 -6.22 -0.44 -12.06
C HIS A 33 -6.65 0.65 -13.05
N ASN A 34 -5.69 1.39 -13.58
CA ASN A 34 -5.90 2.43 -14.60
C ASN A 34 -6.98 3.45 -14.20
N LEU A 35 -6.95 3.91 -12.95
CA LEU A 35 -7.97 4.82 -12.41
C LEU A 35 -7.67 6.26 -12.84
N CYS A 36 -8.46 6.78 -13.77
CA CYS A 36 -8.31 8.12 -14.34
C CYS A 36 -9.66 8.71 -14.73
N PHE A 37 -9.70 10.03 -14.91
CA PHE A 37 -10.88 10.73 -15.46
C PHE A 37 -11.28 10.19 -16.85
N SER A 38 -10.28 9.88 -17.68
CA SER A 38 -10.48 9.40 -19.06
C SER A 38 -10.87 7.93 -19.16
N THR A 39 -10.71 7.15 -18.10
CA THR A 39 -10.99 5.70 -18.10
C THR A 39 -12.28 5.33 -17.38
N LEU A 40 -12.84 6.25 -16.58
CA LEU A 40 -14.12 6.03 -15.92
C LEU A 40 -15.26 5.99 -16.94
N VAL A 41 -16.02 4.90 -16.93
CA VAL A 41 -17.21 4.73 -17.79
C VAL A 41 -18.39 5.38 -17.13
N MET A 42 -18.81 6.54 -17.64
CA MET A 42 -19.94 7.31 -17.10
C MET A 42 -21.24 7.01 -17.83
N GLN A 43 -21.20 6.56 -19.08
CA GLN A 43 -22.37 6.29 -19.92
C GLN A 43 -22.40 4.85 -20.39
N THR A 44 -23.58 4.25 -20.37
CA THR A 44 -23.77 2.82 -20.72
C THR A 44 -23.30 2.47 -22.12
N GLN A 45 -23.39 3.42 -23.06
CA GLN A 45 -22.95 3.22 -24.46
C GLN A 45 -21.45 2.96 -24.60
N TYR A 46 -20.63 3.30 -23.62
CA TYR A 46 -19.18 3.10 -23.61
C TYR A 46 -18.74 1.87 -22.80
N LYS A 47 -19.69 1.05 -22.33
CA LYS A 47 -19.41 -0.11 -21.48
C LYS A 47 -18.80 -1.30 -22.20
N ASP A 48 -19.03 -1.42 -23.51
CA ASP A 48 -18.66 -2.59 -24.31
C ASP A 48 -18.03 -2.19 -25.65
N LEU A 49 -17.09 -1.26 -25.63
CA LEU A 49 -16.36 -0.89 -26.84
C LEU A 49 -15.46 -2.05 -27.31
N PRO A 50 -15.38 -2.31 -28.62
CA PRO A 50 -14.56 -3.37 -29.16
C PRO A 50 -13.07 -3.12 -28.83
N ASN A 51 -12.37 -4.20 -28.44
CA ASN A 51 -10.95 -4.19 -28.07
C ASN A 51 -10.59 -3.38 -26.82
N VAL A 52 -11.55 -3.02 -25.97
CA VAL A 52 -11.32 -2.40 -24.67
C VAL A 52 -11.67 -3.38 -23.57
N LYS A 53 -10.76 -3.60 -22.64
CA LYS A 53 -11.03 -4.36 -21.41
C LYS A 53 -11.57 -3.42 -20.33
N TYR A 54 -12.44 -3.94 -19.49
CA TYR A 54 -13.06 -3.20 -18.40
C TYR A 54 -12.93 -3.97 -17.09
N GLU A 55 -12.73 -3.24 -16.00
CA GLU A 55 -12.84 -3.77 -14.65
C GLU A 55 -13.85 -2.94 -13.86
N THR A 56 -14.69 -3.61 -13.06
CA THR A 56 -15.73 -2.96 -12.25
C THR A 56 -15.40 -3.08 -10.77
N TYR A 57 -15.45 -1.96 -10.06
CA TYR A 57 -15.17 -1.83 -8.65
C TYR A 57 -16.39 -1.22 -7.95
N GLY A 58 -17.20 -2.06 -7.30
CA GLY A 58 -18.49 -1.61 -6.78
C GLY A 58 -19.37 -1.00 -7.88
N PRO A 59 -19.77 0.28 -7.76
CA PRO A 59 -20.62 0.94 -8.77
C PRO A 59 -19.83 1.51 -9.97
N HIS A 60 -18.51 1.48 -9.95
CA HIS A 60 -17.67 2.17 -10.93
C HIS A 60 -16.95 1.19 -11.85
N THR A 61 -16.97 1.48 -13.14
CA THR A 61 -16.27 0.70 -14.18
C THR A 61 -15.19 1.57 -14.83
N PHE A 62 -14.00 1.00 -15.02
CA PHE A 62 -12.86 1.68 -15.63
C PHE A 62 -12.33 0.86 -16.80
N ALA A 63 -11.98 1.55 -17.90
CA ALA A 63 -11.29 0.94 -19.04
C ALA A 63 -9.85 0.60 -18.65
N GLN A 64 -9.43 -0.63 -18.98
CA GLN A 64 -8.11 -1.16 -18.70
C GLN A 64 -7.23 -1.15 -19.94
N GLU A 65 -5.91 -1.17 -19.74
CA GLU A 65 -4.92 -1.32 -20.83
C GLU A 65 -4.99 -0.21 -21.91
N VAL A 66 -5.64 0.89 -21.60
CA VAL A 66 -5.65 2.09 -22.45
C VAL A 66 -4.79 3.20 -21.83
N PRO A 67 -4.07 4.01 -22.61
CA PRO A 67 -3.30 5.13 -22.08
C PRO A 67 -4.18 6.11 -21.32
N SER A 68 -3.74 6.53 -20.14
CA SER A 68 -4.48 7.48 -19.32
C SER A 68 -3.56 8.42 -18.54
N LEU A 69 -4.01 9.64 -18.30
CA LEU A 69 -3.15 10.72 -17.80
C LEU A 69 -2.62 10.48 -16.39
N LEU A 70 -3.50 10.20 -15.43
CA LEU A 70 -3.09 10.07 -14.02
C LEU A 70 -2.12 8.90 -13.78
N PRO A 71 -2.37 7.67 -14.27
CA PRO A 71 -1.41 6.58 -14.20
C PRO A 71 -0.07 6.88 -14.85
N VAL A 72 -0.04 7.58 -15.99
CA VAL A 72 1.22 7.98 -16.66
C VAL A 72 2.01 8.92 -15.77
N ILE A 73 1.40 10.02 -15.27
CA ILE A 73 2.05 10.97 -14.37
C ILE A 73 2.56 10.26 -13.10
N LEU A 74 1.73 9.42 -12.48
CA LEU A 74 2.12 8.66 -11.29
C LEU A 74 3.29 7.71 -11.56
N ASN A 75 3.35 7.11 -12.75
CA ASN A 75 4.46 6.26 -13.14
C ASN A 75 5.77 7.04 -13.29
N GLU A 76 5.73 8.21 -13.93
CA GLU A 76 6.90 9.08 -14.09
C GLU A 76 7.42 9.57 -12.72
N LEU A 77 6.54 9.97 -11.83
CA LEU A 77 6.88 10.37 -10.46
C LEU A 77 7.49 9.20 -9.67
N ALA A 78 6.95 7.98 -9.80
CA ALA A 78 7.46 6.79 -9.13
C ALA A 78 8.86 6.41 -9.62
N VAL A 79 9.10 6.47 -10.95
CA VAL A 79 10.41 6.23 -11.54
C VAL A 79 11.42 7.28 -11.07
N SER A 80 11.04 8.55 -11.08
CA SER A 80 11.89 9.66 -10.60
C SER A 80 12.23 9.52 -9.12
N ARG A 81 11.25 9.12 -8.29
CA ARG A 81 11.48 8.83 -6.86
C ARG A 81 12.45 7.68 -6.66
N LYS A 82 12.28 6.59 -7.41
CA LYS A 82 13.20 5.44 -7.34
C LYS A 82 14.63 5.83 -7.71
N LYS A 83 14.79 6.70 -8.72
CA LYS A 83 16.10 7.25 -9.11
C LYS A 83 16.69 8.12 -7.98
N ALA A 84 15.89 9.02 -7.39
CA ALA A 84 16.33 9.86 -6.28
C ALA A 84 16.76 9.04 -5.05
N LYS A 85 16.02 7.98 -4.69
CA LYS A 85 16.40 7.05 -3.61
C LYS A 85 17.74 6.34 -3.90
N LYS A 86 18.00 5.92 -5.14
CA LYS A 86 19.28 5.32 -5.53
C LYS A 86 20.43 6.31 -5.41
N LEU A 87 20.24 7.56 -5.85
CA LEU A 87 21.23 8.62 -5.74
C LEU A 87 21.50 8.98 -4.27
N MET A 88 20.45 9.00 -3.44
CA MET A 88 20.57 9.22 -2.00
C MET A 88 21.45 8.15 -1.35
N ALA A 89 21.18 6.87 -1.62
CA ALA A 89 21.98 5.77 -1.08
C ALA A 89 23.45 5.82 -1.57
N ALA A 90 23.69 6.19 -2.83
CA ALA A 90 25.03 6.35 -3.37
C ALA A 90 25.79 7.57 -2.80
N ALA A 91 25.06 8.56 -2.26
CA ALA A 91 25.60 9.79 -1.69
C ALA A 91 25.64 9.78 -0.15
N GLU A 92 25.45 8.60 0.48
CA GLU A 92 25.42 8.45 1.94
C GLU A 92 26.66 9.08 2.60
N GLY A 93 26.46 9.90 3.63
CA GLY A 93 27.49 10.64 4.34
C GLY A 93 28.05 11.86 3.60
N THR A 94 27.54 12.21 2.43
CA THR A 94 27.95 13.41 1.68
C THR A 94 26.94 14.55 1.81
N LEU A 95 27.33 15.77 1.43
CA LEU A 95 26.43 16.93 1.40
C LEU A 95 25.25 16.78 0.40
N MET A 96 25.35 15.83 -0.52
CA MET A 96 24.29 15.57 -1.51
C MET A 96 23.19 14.65 -1.00
N GLU A 97 23.43 13.87 0.04
CA GLU A 97 22.44 12.97 0.62
C GLU A 97 21.14 13.69 1.03
N PRO A 98 21.17 14.82 1.82
CA PRO A 98 19.98 15.58 2.17
C PRO A 98 19.24 16.14 0.94
N VAL A 99 19.96 16.51 -0.11
CA VAL A 99 19.38 17.03 -1.37
C VAL A 99 18.55 15.93 -2.05
N TYR A 100 19.12 14.74 -2.22
CA TYR A 100 18.41 13.62 -2.82
C TYR A 100 17.26 13.11 -1.94
N ASN A 101 17.40 13.19 -0.60
CA ASN A 101 16.31 12.92 0.32
C ASN A 101 15.17 13.92 0.13
N GLY A 102 15.46 15.21 0.00
CA GLY A 102 14.46 16.24 -0.32
C GLY A 102 13.73 15.94 -1.63
N GLN A 103 14.47 15.56 -2.68
CA GLN A 103 13.88 15.21 -3.97
C GLN A 103 12.94 13.99 -3.88
N GLN A 104 13.36 12.89 -3.23
CA GLN A 104 12.49 11.71 -3.13
C GLN A 104 11.24 11.99 -2.30
N LEU A 105 11.33 12.85 -1.27
CA LEU A 105 10.19 13.30 -0.47
C LEU A 105 9.23 14.16 -1.29
N ALA A 106 9.74 15.09 -2.11
CA ALA A 106 8.93 15.90 -3.01
C ALA A 106 8.12 15.02 -3.98
N TYR A 107 8.74 14.02 -4.59
CA TYR A 107 8.02 13.05 -5.43
C TYR A 107 6.97 12.26 -4.65
N LYS A 108 7.27 11.82 -3.42
CA LYS A 108 6.30 11.12 -2.55
C LYS A 108 5.08 11.99 -2.27
N ILE A 109 5.28 13.26 -1.92
CA ILE A 109 4.20 14.21 -1.63
C ILE A 109 3.37 14.45 -2.90
N SER A 110 4.01 14.68 -4.05
CA SER A 110 3.31 14.88 -5.32
C SER A 110 2.43 13.69 -5.69
N MET A 111 2.93 12.47 -5.56
CA MET A 111 2.15 11.25 -5.83
C MET A 111 0.92 11.13 -4.92
N ASN A 112 1.08 11.37 -3.63
CA ASN A 112 -0.03 11.30 -2.66
C ASN A 112 -1.04 12.44 -2.88
N SER A 113 -0.59 13.62 -3.30
CA SER A 113 -1.45 14.75 -3.60
C SER A 113 -2.37 14.51 -4.79
N ILE A 114 -1.95 13.71 -5.78
CA ILE A 114 -2.80 13.33 -6.92
C ILE A 114 -4.04 12.58 -6.46
N TYR A 115 -3.89 11.61 -5.56
CA TYR A 115 -5.04 10.96 -4.93
C TYR A 115 -5.89 11.94 -4.12
N GLY A 116 -5.26 12.69 -3.21
CA GLY A 116 -5.96 13.63 -2.33
C GLY A 116 -6.78 14.68 -3.08
N PHE A 117 -6.27 15.14 -4.18
CA PHE A 117 -6.93 16.11 -5.05
C PHE A 117 -8.19 15.55 -5.75
N THR A 118 -8.21 14.27 -6.15
CA THR A 118 -9.42 13.63 -6.70
C THR A 118 -10.52 13.46 -5.65
N GLY A 119 -10.15 13.32 -4.37
CA GLY A 119 -11.08 13.16 -3.26
C GLY A 119 -11.61 14.46 -2.65
N ALA A 120 -11.01 15.59 -2.99
CA ALA A 120 -11.39 16.90 -2.45
C ALA A 120 -12.65 17.45 -3.14
N SER A 121 -13.82 17.30 -2.53
CA SER A 121 -15.12 17.70 -3.10
C SER A 121 -15.20 19.19 -3.50
N LYS A 122 -14.41 20.05 -2.87
CA LYS A 122 -14.26 21.49 -3.19
C LYS A 122 -12.98 21.79 -3.99
N GLY A 123 -12.32 20.76 -4.51
CA GLY A 123 -11.11 20.90 -5.33
C GLY A 123 -11.41 21.38 -6.75
N MET A 124 -10.37 21.61 -7.52
CA MET A 124 -10.51 22.08 -8.93
C MET A 124 -11.02 20.99 -9.87
N LEU A 125 -10.75 19.72 -9.59
CA LEU A 125 -11.16 18.55 -10.40
C LEU A 125 -11.57 17.36 -9.50
N PRO A 126 -12.64 17.49 -8.71
CA PRO A 126 -13.08 16.41 -7.86
C PRO A 126 -13.64 15.24 -8.69
N LEU A 127 -13.26 14.01 -8.39
CA LEU A 127 -13.87 12.81 -8.93
C LEU A 127 -13.96 11.74 -7.85
N LEU A 128 -15.02 11.81 -7.06
CA LEU A 128 -15.25 10.91 -5.94
C LEU A 128 -15.27 9.43 -6.35
N ALA A 129 -15.62 9.13 -7.60
CA ALA A 129 -15.57 7.79 -8.14
C ALA A 129 -14.16 7.19 -8.09
N ILE A 130 -13.11 7.97 -8.42
CA ILE A 130 -11.72 7.51 -8.28
C ILE A 130 -11.38 7.33 -6.80
N ALA A 131 -11.60 8.37 -5.99
CA ALA A 131 -11.22 8.32 -4.57
C ALA A 131 -11.91 7.18 -3.81
N SER A 132 -13.21 6.94 -4.05
CA SER A 132 -13.95 5.83 -3.44
C SER A 132 -13.47 4.46 -3.93
N THR A 133 -13.12 4.33 -5.20
CA THR A 133 -12.57 3.08 -5.75
C THR A 133 -11.20 2.78 -5.16
N VAL A 134 -10.32 3.79 -5.03
CA VAL A 134 -9.00 3.63 -4.42
C VAL A 134 -9.10 3.16 -2.97
N THR A 135 -9.93 3.81 -2.16
CA THR A 135 -10.10 3.41 -0.75
C THR A 135 -10.79 2.05 -0.62
N TRP A 136 -11.77 1.76 -1.47
CA TRP A 136 -12.44 0.46 -1.50
C TRP A 136 -11.44 -0.66 -1.82
N ARG A 137 -10.64 -0.50 -2.89
CA ARG A 137 -9.63 -1.50 -3.25
C ARG A 137 -8.53 -1.63 -2.19
N GLY A 138 -8.11 -0.53 -1.57
CA GLY A 138 -7.16 -0.56 -0.46
C GLY A 138 -7.67 -1.39 0.72
N ARG A 139 -8.96 -1.27 1.08
CA ARG A 139 -9.57 -2.10 2.12
C ARG A 139 -9.56 -3.58 1.77
N GLU A 140 -9.97 -3.92 0.54
CA GLU A 140 -9.93 -5.32 0.09
C GLU A 140 -8.50 -5.89 0.16
N MET A 141 -7.50 -5.13 -0.27
CA MET A 141 -6.10 -5.58 -0.23
C MET A 141 -5.61 -5.85 1.19
N ILE A 142 -5.99 -5.03 2.16
CA ILE A 142 -5.66 -5.26 3.58
C ILE A 142 -6.36 -6.53 4.09
N ASP A 143 -7.65 -6.72 3.79
CA ASP A 143 -8.40 -7.91 4.21
C ASP A 143 -7.87 -9.18 3.52
N GLU A 144 -7.57 -9.13 2.22
CA GLU A 144 -6.94 -10.23 1.49
C GLU A 144 -5.57 -10.61 2.08
N THR A 145 -4.75 -9.60 2.41
CA THR A 145 -3.44 -9.80 3.05
C THR A 145 -3.59 -10.48 4.41
N LYS A 146 -4.48 -9.98 5.27
CA LYS A 146 -4.77 -10.58 6.57
C LYS A 146 -5.18 -12.04 6.41
N ASN A 147 -6.18 -12.31 5.58
CA ASN A 147 -6.72 -13.66 5.39
C ASN A 147 -5.65 -14.61 4.83
N TYR A 148 -4.83 -14.15 3.88
CA TYR A 148 -3.77 -14.95 3.30
C TYR A 148 -2.70 -15.30 4.34
N VAL A 149 -2.23 -14.33 5.12
CA VAL A 149 -1.20 -14.56 6.15
C VAL A 149 -1.70 -15.54 7.21
N GLU A 150 -2.91 -15.34 7.74
CA GLU A 150 -3.48 -16.21 8.75
C GLU A 150 -3.77 -17.63 8.24
N ALA A 151 -4.04 -17.80 6.94
CA ALA A 151 -4.29 -19.11 6.34
C ALA A 151 -3.00 -19.87 5.96
N ASN A 152 -1.95 -19.17 5.54
CA ASN A 152 -0.75 -19.79 4.95
C ASN A 152 0.47 -19.81 5.89
N PHE A 153 0.45 -19.07 6.97
CA PHE A 153 1.50 -19.04 8.00
C PHE A 153 0.94 -19.61 9.31
N PRO A 154 1.21 -20.88 9.63
CA PRO A 154 0.66 -21.54 10.82
C PRO A 154 0.95 -20.74 12.09
N GLY A 155 -0.09 -20.48 12.89
CA GLY A 155 0.01 -19.71 14.13
C GLY A 155 0.14 -18.19 13.96
N ALA A 156 0.22 -17.67 12.74
CA ALA A 156 0.25 -16.23 12.49
C ALA A 156 -1.10 -15.58 12.84
N LYS A 157 -1.03 -14.39 13.47
CA LYS A 157 -2.20 -13.58 13.83
C LYS A 157 -1.95 -12.13 13.46
N VAL A 158 -2.87 -11.53 12.73
CA VAL A 158 -2.86 -10.10 12.46
C VAL A 158 -3.46 -9.37 13.66
N ARG A 159 -2.62 -8.65 14.41
CA ARG A 159 -2.99 -7.96 15.64
C ARG A 159 -3.59 -6.58 15.40
N TYR A 160 -3.21 -5.95 14.29
CA TYR A 160 -3.66 -4.61 13.90
C TYR A 160 -3.39 -4.38 12.41
N GLY A 161 -4.11 -3.43 11.83
CA GLY A 161 -3.87 -2.93 10.48
C GLY A 161 -4.40 -1.50 10.34
N ASP A 162 -3.67 -0.66 9.65
CA ASP A 162 -4.03 0.74 9.43
C ASP A 162 -3.72 1.16 8.00
N THR A 163 -4.76 1.48 7.27
CA THR A 163 -4.71 2.05 5.91
C THR A 163 -3.90 1.22 4.91
N ASP A 164 -2.59 1.12 5.08
CA ASP A 164 -1.61 0.51 4.17
C ASP A 164 -0.70 -0.51 4.86
N SER A 165 -0.88 -0.75 6.17
CA SER A 165 -0.03 -1.65 6.93
C SER A 165 -0.81 -2.73 7.69
N VAL A 166 -0.17 -3.87 7.91
CA VAL A 166 -0.64 -4.95 8.77
C VAL A 166 0.46 -5.35 9.76
N MET A 167 0.07 -5.50 11.02
CA MET A 167 0.95 -5.91 12.13
C MET A 167 0.71 -7.37 12.43
N VAL A 168 1.70 -8.22 12.13
CA VAL A 168 1.59 -9.67 12.21
C VAL A 168 2.45 -10.22 13.34
N GLU A 169 1.84 -11.00 14.20
CA GLU A 169 2.54 -11.89 15.13
C GLU A 169 2.69 -13.26 14.47
N PHE A 170 3.94 -13.64 14.14
CA PHE A 170 4.24 -14.96 13.63
C PHE A 170 4.54 -15.95 14.77
N ASP A 171 4.28 -17.23 14.55
CA ASP A 171 4.72 -18.27 15.47
C ASP A 171 6.24 -18.47 15.33
N VAL A 172 6.95 -18.11 16.37
CA VAL A 172 8.41 -18.24 16.45
C VAL A 172 8.86 -19.53 17.12
N GLY A 173 7.93 -20.44 17.48
CA GLY A 173 8.26 -21.75 18.08
C GLY A 173 8.93 -21.65 19.45
N GLY A 174 8.56 -20.69 20.28
CA GLY A 174 9.12 -20.48 21.62
C GLY A 174 10.51 -19.85 21.65
N LEU A 175 11.06 -19.43 20.52
CA LEU A 175 12.30 -18.66 20.47
C LEU A 175 12.15 -17.31 21.20
N LYS A 176 13.27 -16.79 21.71
CA LYS A 176 13.31 -15.52 22.45
C LYS A 176 14.49 -14.67 21.96
N GLY A 177 14.41 -13.35 22.28
CA GLY A 177 15.46 -12.39 21.95
C GLY A 177 15.73 -12.31 20.43
N GLN A 178 16.99 -12.20 20.06
CA GLN A 178 17.41 -12.00 18.66
C GLN A 178 16.94 -13.13 17.74
N ALA A 179 16.99 -14.38 18.20
CA ALA A 179 16.55 -15.54 17.39
C ALA A 179 15.05 -15.47 17.02
N ALA A 180 14.21 -14.95 17.90
CA ALA A 180 12.80 -14.73 17.62
C ALA A 180 12.60 -13.61 16.60
N ILE A 181 13.37 -12.53 16.71
CA ILE A 181 13.35 -11.39 15.77
C ILE A 181 13.79 -11.84 14.38
N ASP A 182 14.90 -12.56 14.28
CA ASP A 182 15.44 -13.06 13.01
C ASP A 182 14.44 -14.01 12.31
N LYS A 183 13.80 -14.89 13.08
CA LYS A 183 12.75 -15.78 12.54
C LYS A 183 11.53 -14.99 12.06
N SER A 184 11.09 -14.00 12.84
CA SER A 184 9.97 -13.13 12.45
C SER A 184 10.29 -12.30 11.21
N TRP A 185 11.54 -11.86 11.07
CA TRP A 185 12.02 -11.17 9.88
C TRP A 185 11.92 -12.05 8.64
N GLY A 186 12.49 -13.25 8.68
CA GLY A 186 12.44 -14.19 7.55
C GLY A 186 11.00 -14.59 7.16
N LEU A 187 10.11 -14.81 8.14
CA LEU A 187 8.69 -15.10 7.87
C LEU A 187 7.98 -13.87 7.29
N GLY A 188 8.34 -12.67 7.74
CA GLY A 188 7.81 -11.41 7.23
C GLY A 188 8.20 -11.15 5.77
N GLU A 189 9.45 -11.41 5.39
CA GLU A 189 9.92 -11.33 4.00
C GLU A 189 9.17 -12.30 3.10
N GLN A 190 8.99 -13.55 3.55
CA GLN A 190 8.21 -14.55 2.80
C GLN A 190 6.74 -14.12 2.65
N ALA A 191 6.12 -13.61 3.72
CA ALA A 191 4.74 -13.14 3.67
C ALA A 191 4.59 -11.95 2.74
N ALA A 192 5.51 -10.99 2.78
CA ALA A 192 5.53 -9.82 1.90
C ALA A 192 5.62 -10.24 0.42
N GLU A 193 6.56 -11.12 0.08
CA GLU A 193 6.71 -11.62 -1.29
C GLU A 193 5.49 -12.40 -1.78
N GLN A 194 4.94 -13.29 -0.96
CA GLN A 194 3.78 -14.10 -1.32
C GLN A 194 2.53 -13.24 -1.47
N CYS A 195 2.28 -12.30 -0.56
CA CYS A 195 1.13 -11.40 -0.64
C CYS A 195 1.23 -10.45 -1.85
N THR A 196 2.43 -9.95 -2.17
CA THR A 196 2.63 -9.10 -3.37
C THR A 196 2.14 -9.80 -4.64
N ARG A 197 2.32 -11.11 -4.75
CA ARG A 197 1.87 -11.90 -5.92
C ARG A 197 0.34 -12.01 -6.04
N LEU A 198 -0.42 -11.71 -4.99
CA LEU A 198 -1.88 -11.69 -5.04
C LEU A 198 -2.42 -10.46 -5.76
N PHE A 199 -1.62 -9.41 -5.87
CA PHE A 199 -2.08 -8.11 -6.32
C PHE A 199 -1.49 -7.74 -7.67
N LYS A 200 -2.27 -6.96 -8.43
CA LYS A 200 -1.84 -6.43 -9.73
C LYS A 200 -0.68 -5.45 -9.55
N ALA A 201 0.41 -5.66 -10.31
CA ALA A 201 1.53 -4.73 -10.29
C ALA A 201 1.09 -3.29 -10.65
N PRO A 202 1.65 -2.27 -10.04
CA PRO A 202 2.85 -2.21 -9.20
C PRO A 202 2.59 -2.26 -7.69
N ASN A 203 1.46 -2.80 -7.23
CA ASN A 203 1.24 -2.97 -5.79
C ASN A 203 2.31 -3.91 -5.22
N ASP A 204 2.95 -3.47 -4.15
CA ASP A 204 4.06 -4.17 -3.52
C ASP A 204 3.93 -4.07 -2.00
N LEU A 205 3.90 -5.22 -1.32
CA LEU A 205 3.90 -5.30 0.13
C LEU A 205 5.33 -5.54 0.58
N GLU A 206 5.84 -4.67 1.44
CA GLU A 206 7.21 -4.71 1.93
C GLU A 206 7.23 -4.98 3.44
N LEU A 207 8.27 -5.67 3.93
CA LEU A 207 8.57 -5.70 5.34
C LEU A 207 9.21 -4.37 5.73
N GLU A 208 8.56 -3.62 6.61
CA GLU A 208 9.08 -2.33 7.05
C GLU A 208 10.02 -2.48 8.25
N LYS A 209 9.56 -3.19 9.29
CA LYS A 209 10.31 -3.39 10.55
C LYS A 209 9.69 -4.49 11.40
N VAL A 210 10.43 -4.90 12.42
CA VAL A 210 9.98 -5.83 13.46
C VAL A 210 10.06 -5.12 14.82
N TYR A 211 8.95 -5.09 15.53
CA TYR A 211 8.87 -4.55 16.89
C TYR A 211 9.08 -5.68 17.92
N CYS A 212 9.90 -5.43 18.94
CA CYS A 212 10.04 -6.34 20.08
C CYS A 212 10.64 -5.59 21.28
N PRO A 213 9.85 -5.27 22.30
CA PRO A 213 8.41 -5.51 22.46
C PRO A 213 7.54 -4.57 21.61
N TYR A 214 6.25 -4.88 21.51
CA TYR A 214 5.24 -4.06 20.84
C TYR A 214 4.10 -3.74 21.81
N PHE A 215 3.78 -2.47 21.93
CA PHE A 215 2.70 -1.97 22.78
C PHE A 215 1.61 -1.35 21.89
N LEU A 216 0.44 -1.96 21.88
CA LEU A 216 -0.72 -1.46 21.15
C LEU A 216 -1.77 -0.92 22.12
N TYR A 217 -1.88 0.39 22.20
CA TYR A 217 -2.81 1.07 23.08
C TYR A 217 -4.20 1.19 22.51
N THR A 218 -4.30 1.75 21.31
CA THR A 218 -5.53 1.95 20.54
C THR A 218 -5.20 2.02 19.05
N LYS A 219 -6.23 2.10 18.22
CA LYS A 219 -6.06 2.43 16.80
C LYS A 219 -5.17 3.68 16.66
N LYS A 220 -4.12 3.60 15.82
CA LYS A 220 -3.12 4.66 15.54
C LYS A 220 -2.22 5.05 16.73
N ARG A 221 -2.23 4.31 17.83
CA ARG A 221 -1.35 4.55 19.00
C ARG A 221 -0.67 3.26 19.41
N TYR A 222 0.57 3.10 19.00
CA TYR A 222 1.44 1.97 19.31
C TYR A 222 2.92 2.39 19.32
N ALA A 223 3.74 1.58 19.99
CA ALA A 223 5.18 1.78 20.10
C ALA A 223 5.92 0.43 20.08
#